data_f5310f46349a28d30ba4b91c39c278bd
#
_entry.id   f5310f46349a28d30ba4b91c39c278bd
#
_cell.length_a   1.000
_cell.length_b   1.000
_cell.length_c   1.000
_cell.angle_alpha   90.00
_cell.angle_beta   90.00
_cell.angle_gamma   90.00
#
_symmetry.space_group_name_H-M   'P 1'
#
loop_
_entity.id
_entity.type
_entity.pdbx_description
1 polymer ?
#
loop_
_entity_poly.entity_id
_entity_poly.type
_entity_poly.pdbx_seq_one_letter_code
_entity_poly.pdbx_strand_id
1 'polypeptide(L)'
;VHQLLLSSKQMPMKGLDFDDQSKFEIHLLHSSVPVSDQQAVFEPLRDPMIRRIILSTNIAETSVTIPDVVYVVDTGRVKEKRFDPEHHLSSLVMTWVGRSNLNQRAGRAGRHRPGEYYGLLSETHHDRLGMHQTVEMKRMDLSNVVMHIKALHLPGMEVEDVLASTIE
;
A
#
# COMPACT_ATOMS: atom_id res chain seq x y z
N VAL A 1 -0.16 -12.55 -7.23
CA VAL A 1 0.85 -13.14 -6.31
C VAL A 1 0.21 -14.27 -5.52
N HIS A 2 -0.93 -14.05 -4.82
CA HIS A 2 -1.61 -15.08 -4.02
C HIS A 2 -1.89 -16.35 -4.83
N GLN A 3 -2.55 -16.22 -5.99
CA GLN A 3 -2.78 -17.36 -6.89
C GLN A 3 -1.50 -18.05 -7.36
N LEU A 4 -0.42 -17.27 -7.58
CA LEU A 4 0.89 -17.82 -7.96
C LEU A 4 1.56 -18.58 -6.82
N LEU A 5 1.41 -18.15 -5.57
CA LEU A 5 1.92 -18.88 -4.41
C LEU A 5 1.17 -20.21 -4.23
N LEU A 6 -0.16 -20.19 -4.34
CA LEU A 6 -0.98 -21.41 -4.23
C LEU A 6 -0.84 -22.34 -5.44
N SER A 7 -0.50 -21.81 -6.63
CA SER A 7 -0.23 -22.61 -7.82
C SER A 7 1.24 -23.06 -7.94
N SER A 8 1.98 -23.09 -6.85
CA SER A 8 3.42 -23.38 -6.78
C SER A 8 3.81 -24.76 -7.38
N LYS A 9 2.84 -25.62 -7.66
CA LYS A 9 3.04 -26.84 -8.51
C LYS A 9 3.63 -26.53 -9.90
N GLN A 10 3.54 -25.29 -10.37
CA GLN A 10 4.07 -24.85 -11.67
C GLN A 10 5.42 -24.12 -11.60
N MET A 11 5.86 -23.68 -10.41
CA MET A 11 7.18 -23.06 -10.22
C MET A 11 8.07 -24.02 -9.41
N PRO A 12 9.26 -24.36 -9.92
CA PRO A 12 10.16 -25.28 -9.20
C PRO A 12 10.91 -24.56 -8.08
N MET A 13 10.21 -24.03 -7.10
CA MET A 13 10.79 -23.79 -5.78
C MET A 13 10.84 -25.15 -5.09
N LYS A 14 11.90 -25.91 -5.36
CA LYS A 14 12.10 -27.25 -4.79
C LYS A 14 11.89 -27.22 -3.28
N GLY A 15 10.83 -27.87 -2.81
CA GLY A 15 10.58 -28.14 -1.41
C GLY A 15 9.68 -27.13 -0.67
N LEU A 16 9.10 -26.12 -1.31
CA LEU A 16 8.15 -25.22 -0.68
C LEU A 16 6.73 -25.52 -1.17
N ASP A 17 5.89 -25.97 -0.27
CA ASP A 17 4.45 -26.15 -0.46
C ASP A 17 3.72 -25.10 0.37
N PHE A 18 3.23 -24.04 -0.28
CA PHE A 18 2.52 -22.95 0.39
C PHE A 18 1.07 -23.31 0.78
N ASP A 19 0.56 -24.44 0.31
CA ASP A 19 -0.74 -24.99 0.74
C ASP A 19 -0.62 -25.75 2.08
N ASP A 20 0.60 -26.07 2.51
CA ASP A 20 0.87 -26.72 3.78
C ASP A 20 0.65 -25.75 4.96
N GLN A 21 -0.55 -25.75 5.52
CA GLN A 21 -0.94 -24.89 6.65
C GLN A 21 -0.16 -25.19 7.94
N SER A 22 0.55 -26.31 8.02
CA SER A 22 1.44 -26.59 9.14
C SER A 22 2.75 -25.79 9.08
N LYS A 23 3.09 -25.21 7.92
CA LYS A 23 4.29 -24.43 7.69
C LYS A 23 4.04 -22.98 7.32
N PHE A 24 2.93 -22.70 6.64
CA PHE A 24 2.62 -21.38 6.12
C PHE A 24 1.23 -20.91 6.49
N GLU A 25 1.11 -19.65 6.88
CA GLU A 25 -0.13 -18.93 7.09
C GLU A 25 -0.13 -17.69 6.18
N ILE A 26 -1.04 -17.67 5.18
CA ILE A 26 -1.08 -16.60 4.17
C ILE A 26 -2.28 -15.71 4.41
N HIS A 27 -2.03 -14.42 4.60
CA HIS A 27 -3.06 -13.40 4.79
C HIS A 27 -3.07 -12.42 3.62
N LEU A 28 -4.28 -11.96 3.28
CA LEU A 28 -4.51 -10.87 2.33
C LEU A 28 -4.91 -9.61 3.12
N LEU A 29 -4.27 -8.49 2.79
CA LEU A 29 -4.55 -7.21 3.43
C LEU A 29 -4.79 -6.13 2.38
N HIS A 30 -6.07 -5.88 2.06
CA HIS A 30 -6.50 -4.84 1.13
C HIS A 30 -7.93 -4.40 1.43
N SER A 31 -8.36 -3.27 0.89
CA SER A 31 -9.65 -2.63 1.19
C SER A 31 -10.89 -3.47 0.91
N SER A 32 -10.79 -4.50 0.08
CA SER A 32 -11.92 -5.40 -0.25
C SER A 32 -11.97 -6.67 0.61
N VAL A 33 -11.03 -6.85 1.54
CA VAL A 33 -11.04 -7.96 2.51
C VAL A 33 -11.94 -7.56 3.69
N PRO A 34 -12.81 -8.44 4.20
CA PRO A 34 -13.59 -8.18 5.40
C PRO A 34 -12.71 -7.77 6.58
N VAL A 35 -13.23 -6.87 7.44
CA VAL A 35 -12.46 -6.35 8.59
C VAL A 35 -12.05 -7.47 9.55
N SER A 36 -12.91 -8.50 9.74
CA SER A 36 -12.59 -9.69 10.53
C SER A 36 -11.30 -10.38 10.06
N ASP A 37 -11.17 -10.57 8.75
CA ASP A 37 -10.04 -11.27 8.15
C ASP A 37 -8.78 -10.40 8.19
N GLN A 38 -8.95 -9.07 8.09
CA GLN A 38 -7.85 -8.13 8.31
C GLN A 38 -7.35 -8.16 9.75
N GLN A 39 -8.22 -8.36 10.74
CA GLN A 39 -7.85 -8.44 12.15
C GLN A 39 -7.00 -9.67 12.46
N ALA A 40 -7.21 -10.77 11.78
CA ALA A 40 -6.41 -12.00 11.96
C ALA A 40 -4.90 -11.79 11.76
N VAL A 41 -4.52 -10.80 10.95
CA VAL A 41 -3.10 -10.45 10.73
C VAL A 41 -2.41 -9.94 12.00
N PHE A 42 -3.18 -9.42 12.97
CA PHE A 42 -2.67 -8.85 14.22
C PHE A 42 -2.60 -9.84 15.37
N GLU A 43 -3.24 -10.98 15.21
CA GLU A 43 -3.21 -12.03 16.24
C GLU A 43 -1.80 -12.65 16.30
N PRO A 44 -1.32 -13.01 17.50
CA PRO A 44 -0.08 -13.73 17.66
C PRO A 44 -0.10 -15.04 16.85
N LEU A 45 1.06 -15.44 16.32
CA LEU A 45 1.20 -16.77 15.71
C LEU A 45 0.92 -17.84 16.77
N ARG A 46 0.09 -18.83 16.41
CA ARG A 46 -0.21 -19.97 17.28
C ARG A 46 1.02 -20.86 17.50
N ASP A 47 1.86 -20.97 16.48
CA ASP A 47 3.08 -21.77 16.50
C ASP A 47 4.22 -20.94 15.89
N PRO A 48 5.35 -20.75 16.62
CA PRO A 48 6.53 -20.04 16.12
C PRO A 48 7.19 -20.70 14.91
N MET A 49 6.91 -21.97 14.63
CA MET A 49 7.43 -22.69 13.47
C MET A 49 6.68 -22.37 12.18
N ILE A 50 5.46 -21.83 12.28
CA ILE A 50 4.66 -21.40 11.13
C ILE A 50 5.19 -20.08 10.61
N ARG A 51 5.42 -19.99 9.30
CA ARG A 51 5.79 -18.74 8.64
C ARG A 51 4.56 -17.99 8.13
N ARG A 52 4.31 -16.84 8.69
CA ARG A 52 3.26 -15.93 8.23
C ARG A 52 3.73 -15.15 7.00
N ILE A 53 2.91 -15.15 5.96
CA ILE A 53 3.11 -14.38 4.72
C ILE A 53 1.92 -13.44 4.57
N ILE A 54 2.19 -12.13 4.50
CA ILE A 54 1.16 -11.10 4.37
C ILE A 54 1.30 -10.44 3.02
N LEU A 55 0.28 -10.61 2.17
CA LEU A 55 0.19 -9.97 0.87
C LEU A 55 -0.67 -8.72 1.01
N SER A 56 -0.04 -7.56 0.98
CA SER A 56 -0.71 -6.29 1.23
C SER A 56 -0.62 -5.33 0.05
N THR A 57 -1.63 -4.48 -0.07
CA THR A 57 -1.54 -3.21 -0.81
C THR A 57 -0.84 -2.16 0.05
N ASN A 58 -0.86 -0.89 -0.38
CA ASN A 58 -0.33 0.22 0.41
C ASN A 58 -1.09 0.49 1.73
N ILE A 59 -2.16 -0.23 2.03
CA ILE A 59 -2.88 -0.12 3.31
C ILE A 59 -1.96 -0.40 4.52
N ALA A 60 -0.97 -1.29 4.36
CA ALA A 60 0.00 -1.59 5.40
C ALA A 60 1.11 -0.53 5.53
N GLU A 61 1.15 0.47 4.66
CA GLU A 61 2.20 1.49 4.67
C GLU A 61 2.04 2.46 5.85
N THR A 62 0.81 2.92 6.13
CA THR A 62 0.55 3.98 7.11
C THR A 62 -0.39 3.57 8.22
N SER A 63 -1.45 2.83 7.90
CA SER A 63 -2.63 2.71 8.78
C SER A 63 -2.51 1.66 9.86
N VAL A 64 -1.54 0.74 9.76
CA VAL A 64 -1.59 -0.49 10.55
C VAL A 64 -0.19 -0.91 11.00
N THR A 65 -0.04 -1.20 12.28
CA THR A 65 1.18 -1.82 12.80
C THR A 65 0.96 -3.31 12.96
N ILE A 66 1.57 -4.10 12.09
CA ILE A 66 1.57 -5.55 12.18
C ILE A 66 2.77 -5.94 13.05
N PRO A 67 2.55 -6.66 14.16
CA PRO A 67 3.63 -7.12 15.00
C PRO A 67 4.50 -8.16 14.27
N ASP A 68 5.75 -8.28 14.68
CA ASP A 68 6.67 -9.33 14.27
C ASP A 68 7.03 -9.43 12.78
N VAL A 69 6.81 -8.36 11.99
CA VAL A 69 7.29 -8.29 10.62
C VAL A 69 8.82 -8.20 10.62
N VAL A 70 9.47 -9.22 10.05
CA VAL A 70 10.93 -9.29 9.92
C VAL A 70 11.37 -8.92 8.50
N TYR A 71 10.66 -9.42 7.51
CA TYR A 71 11.00 -9.22 6.11
C TYR A 71 9.92 -8.42 5.39
N VAL A 72 10.34 -7.39 4.67
CA VAL A 72 9.47 -6.64 3.75
C VAL A 72 10.01 -6.81 2.34
N VAL A 73 9.15 -7.28 1.43
CA VAL A 73 9.45 -7.35 -0.01
C VAL A 73 8.53 -6.37 -0.71
N ASP A 74 9.11 -5.35 -1.33
CA ASP A 74 8.38 -4.21 -1.89
C ASP A 74 8.63 -4.07 -3.39
N THR A 75 7.57 -4.03 -4.18
CA THR A 75 7.63 -3.79 -5.62
C THR A 75 7.91 -2.33 -5.98
N GLY A 76 7.83 -1.40 -5.02
CA GLY A 76 7.92 0.04 -5.25
C GLY A 76 6.74 0.61 -6.03
N ARG A 77 5.64 -0.15 -6.18
CA ARG A 77 4.47 0.22 -6.97
C ARG A 77 3.25 0.50 -6.10
N VAL A 78 2.36 1.33 -6.66
CA VAL A 78 1.03 1.58 -6.09
C VAL A 78 0.02 1.78 -7.20
N LYS A 79 -1.24 1.42 -6.95
CA LYS A 79 -2.36 1.85 -7.79
C LYS A 79 -2.91 3.16 -7.24
N GLU A 80 -2.99 4.17 -8.09
CA GLU A 80 -3.56 5.46 -7.72
C GLU A 80 -4.62 5.91 -8.72
N LYS A 81 -5.60 6.63 -8.21
CA LYS A 81 -6.63 7.24 -9.04
C LYS A 81 -6.06 8.47 -9.73
N ARG A 82 -6.24 8.56 -11.04
CA ARG A 82 -5.90 9.73 -11.84
C ARG A 82 -7.09 10.18 -12.64
N PHE A 83 -7.30 11.48 -12.66
CA PHE A 83 -8.32 12.13 -13.48
C PHE A 83 -7.68 12.65 -14.77
N ASP A 84 -8.31 12.33 -15.89
CA ASP A 84 -7.98 12.88 -17.20
C ASP A 84 -8.98 14.01 -17.49
N PRO A 85 -8.53 15.29 -17.48
CA PRO A 85 -9.40 16.41 -17.69
C PRO A 85 -9.88 16.55 -19.16
N GLU A 86 -9.16 15.98 -20.13
CA GLU A 86 -9.53 16.05 -21.54
C GLU A 86 -10.72 15.13 -21.84
N HIS A 87 -10.73 13.94 -21.25
CA HIS A 87 -11.78 12.96 -21.47
C HIS A 87 -12.80 12.88 -20.32
N HIS A 88 -12.63 13.67 -19.25
CA HIS A 88 -13.45 13.62 -18.02
C HIS A 88 -13.53 12.22 -17.41
N LEU A 89 -12.45 11.44 -17.46
CA LEU A 89 -12.40 10.08 -16.99
C LEU A 89 -11.45 9.91 -15.79
N SER A 90 -11.92 9.20 -14.80
CA SER A 90 -11.07 8.74 -13.70
C SER A 90 -10.64 7.31 -13.97
N SER A 91 -9.34 7.07 -13.94
CA SER A 91 -8.75 5.72 -14.12
C SER A 91 -7.87 5.34 -12.94
N LEU A 92 -7.71 4.02 -12.72
CA LEU A 92 -6.80 3.49 -11.73
C LEU A 92 -5.51 3.04 -12.43
N VAL A 93 -4.42 3.77 -12.20
CA VAL A 93 -3.15 3.52 -12.86
C VAL A 93 -2.10 2.97 -11.89
N MET A 94 -1.26 2.07 -12.38
CA MET A 94 -0.10 1.58 -11.65
C MET A 94 1.07 2.55 -11.84
N THR A 95 1.61 3.07 -10.74
CA THR A 95 2.74 3.99 -10.75
C THR A 95 3.80 3.61 -9.72
N TRP A 96 4.96 4.25 -9.79
CA TRP A 96 5.99 4.15 -8.78
C TRP A 96 5.66 5.06 -7.59
N VAL A 97 6.00 4.60 -6.39
CA VAL A 97 5.89 5.42 -5.17
C VAL A 97 7.07 6.38 -5.04
N GLY A 98 6.94 7.38 -4.18
CA GLY A 98 8.06 8.24 -3.81
C GLY A 98 9.02 7.54 -2.83
N ARG A 99 10.25 8.07 -2.69
CA ARG A 99 11.25 7.53 -1.75
C ARG A 99 10.76 7.54 -0.30
N SER A 100 9.99 8.55 0.10
CA SER A 100 9.37 8.61 1.44
C SER A 100 8.45 7.42 1.71
N ASN A 101 7.69 6.97 0.71
CA ASN A 101 6.83 5.80 0.81
C ASN A 101 7.65 4.51 0.95
N LEU A 102 8.73 4.36 0.17
CA LEU A 102 9.65 3.22 0.31
C LEU A 102 10.21 3.15 1.73
N ASN A 103 10.62 4.28 2.30
CA ASN A 103 11.11 4.36 3.67
C ASN A 103 10.04 3.98 4.71
N GLN A 104 8.79 4.42 4.52
CA GLN A 104 7.68 4.03 5.38
C GLN A 104 7.41 2.52 5.32
N ARG A 105 7.46 1.92 4.12
CA ARG A 105 7.31 0.48 3.91
C ARG A 105 8.47 -0.29 4.51
N ALA A 106 9.70 0.15 4.31
CA ALA A 106 10.88 -0.42 4.93
C ALA A 106 10.79 -0.38 6.45
N GLY A 107 10.29 0.72 7.03
CA GLY A 107 10.04 0.88 8.45
C GLY A 107 8.98 -0.05 9.04
N ARG A 108 8.32 -0.88 8.25
CA ARG A 108 7.45 -1.96 8.75
C ARG A 108 8.25 -3.16 9.26
N ALA A 109 9.42 -3.41 8.67
CA ALA A 109 10.37 -4.39 9.22
C ALA A 109 11.14 -3.80 10.40
N GLY A 110 11.56 -4.64 11.32
CA GLY A 110 12.50 -4.25 12.36
C GLY A 110 11.92 -3.46 13.54
N ARG A 111 10.60 -3.45 13.76
CA ARG A 111 9.98 -2.71 14.88
C ARG A 111 10.22 -3.36 16.25
N HIS A 112 10.12 -4.67 16.31
CA HIS A 112 10.27 -5.45 17.55
C HIS A 112 11.56 -6.26 17.61
N ARG A 113 12.15 -6.52 16.44
CA ARG A 113 13.42 -7.26 16.28
C ARG A 113 14.08 -6.83 14.97
N PRO A 114 15.40 -7.04 14.78
CA PRO A 114 16.07 -6.72 13.52
C PRO A 114 15.32 -7.30 12.32
N GLY A 115 15.17 -6.50 11.26
CA GLY A 115 14.45 -6.87 10.06
C GLY A 115 15.16 -6.40 8.80
N GLU A 116 14.71 -6.91 7.67
CA GLU A 116 15.31 -6.65 6.36
C GLU A 116 14.27 -6.17 5.35
N TYR A 117 14.67 -5.27 4.48
CA TYR A 117 13.86 -4.74 3.40
C TYR A 117 14.46 -5.10 2.04
N TYR A 118 13.63 -5.64 1.17
CA TYR A 118 13.99 -6.04 -0.18
C TYR A 118 13.16 -5.25 -1.20
N GLY A 119 13.73 -4.17 -1.75
CA GLY A 119 13.13 -3.40 -2.84
C GLY A 119 13.35 -4.09 -4.19
N LEU A 120 12.27 -4.41 -4.88
CA LEU A 120 12.31 -5.04 -6.21
C LEU A 120 12.47 -3.97 -7.32
N LEU A 121 13.44 -3.08 -7.16
CA LEU A 121 13.79 -2.03 -8.11
C LEU A 121 15.31 -1.85 -8.13
N SER A 122 15.85 -1.40 -9.26
CA SER A 122 17.28 -1.12 -9.35
C SER A 122 17.65 0.16 -8.59
N GLU A 123 18.89 0.25 -8.11
CA GLU A 123 19.44 1.45 -7.48
C GLU A 123 19.27 2.69 -8.37
N THR A 124 19.62 2.55 -9.66
CA THR A 124 19.45 3.63 -10.65
C THR A 124 18.00 4.11 -10.74
N HIS A 125 17.03 3.20 -10.59
CA HIS A 125 15.62 3.57 -10.61
C HIS A 125 15.22 4.25 -9.29
N HIS A 126 15.67 3.72 -8.17
CA HIS A 126 15.46 4.32 -6.84
C HIS A 126 15.93 5.78 -6.81
N ASP A 127 17.12 6.07 -7.35
CA ASP A 127 17.70 7.41 -7.34
C ASP A 127 16.94 8.43 -8.19
N ARG A 128 16.22 7.95 -9.20
CA ARG A 128 15.35 8.77 -10.06
C ARG A 128 13.96 9.03 -9.45
N LEU A 129 13.57 8.31 -8.41
CA LEU A 129 12.28 8.54 -7.76
C LEU A 129 12.26 9.91 -7.07
N GLY A 130 11.15 10.62 -7.22
CA GLY A 130 10.86 11.81 -6.43
C GLY A 130 10.81 11.48 -4.93
N MET A 131 11.08 12.47 -4.08
CA MET A 131 11.00 12.29 -2.64
C MET A 131 9.58 11.90 -2.21
N HIS A 132 8.59 12.61 -2.74
CA HIS A 132 7.16 12.41 -2.41
C HIS A 132 6.36 12.12 -3.67
N GLN A 133 5.25 11.39 -3.51
CA GLN A 133 4.24 11.29 -4.56
C GLN A 133 3.52 12.63 -4.74
N THR A 134 2.96 12.83 -5.93
CA THR A 134 2.05 13.96 -6.17
C THR A 134 0.87 13.86 -5.20
N VAL A 135 0.57 14.97 -4.55
CA VAL A 135 -0.56 15.09 -3.62
C VAL A 135 -1.86 14.66 -4.32
N GLU A 136 -2.70 13.92 -3.60
CA GLU A 136 -3.91 13.31 -4.17
C GLU A 136 -4.83 14.35 -4.81
N MET A 137 -5.02 15.51 -4.18
CA MET A 137 -5.83 16.60 -4.71
C MET A 137 -5.38 17.12 -6.09
N LYS A 138 -4.09 17.03 -6.41
CA LYS A 138 -3.54 17.47 -7.71
C LYS A 138 -3.75 16.46 -8.85
N ARG A 139 -4.32 15.30 -8.56
CA ARG A 139 -4.48 14.20 -9.54
C ARG A 139 -5.88 13.59 -9.58
N MET A 140 -6.81 14.11 -8.76
CA MET A 140 -8.20 13.68 -8.68
C MET A 140 -9.14 14.69 -9.33
N ASP A 141 -10.34 14.20 -9.68
CA ASP A 141 -11.47 15.07 -9.96
C ASP A 141 -11.93 15.75 -8.66
N LEU A 142 -11.87 17.06 -8.63
CA LEU A 142 -12.25 17.87 -7.48
C LEU A 142 -13.73 18.30 -7.49
N SER A 143 -14.53 17.91 -8.47
CA SER A 143 -15.93 18.33 -8.61
C SER A 143 -16.74 18.15 -7.35
N ASN A 144 -16.61 16.97 -6.69
CA ASN A 144 -17.29 16.69 -5.42
C ASN A 144 -16.77 17.55 -4.27
N VAL A 145 -15.47 17.80 -4.21
CA VAL A 145 -14.86 18.64 -3.17
C VAL A 145 -15.36 20.09 -3.32
N VAL A 146 -15.35 20.60 -4.54
CA VAL A 146 -15.88 21.93 -4.88
C VAL A 146 -17.36 22.06 -4.51
N MET A 147 -18.15 21.04 -4.82
CA MET A 147 -19.59 21.00 -4.44
C MET A 147 -19.77 21.06 -2.91
N HIS A 148 -18.98 20.31 -2.16
CA HIS A 148 -19.03 20.33 -0.70
C HIS A 148 -18.62 21.69 -0.13
N ILE A 149 -17.53 22.31 -0.64
CA ILE A 149 -17.09 23.64 -0.19
C ILE A 149 -18.19 24.68 -0.44
N LYS A 150 -18.81 24.65 -1.63
CA LYS A 150 -19.93 25.55 -1.94
C LYS A 150 -21.14 25.31 -1.04
N ALA A 151 -21.44 24.06 -0.70
CA ALA A 151 -22.55 23.73 0.22
C ALA A 151 -22.33 24.20 1.65
N LEU A 152 -21.07 24.34 2.10
CA LEU A 152 -20.72 24.85 3.43
C LEU A 152 -20.96 26.36 3.59
N HIS A 153 -21.15 27.11 2.51
CA HIS A 153 -21.38 28.56 2.51
C HIS A 153 -20.42 29.32 3.42
N LEU A 154 -19.10 29.07 3.29
CA LEU A 154 -18.08 29.71 4.12
C LEU A 154 -18.02 31.23 3.81
N PRO A 155 -18.34 32.11 4.79
CA PRO A 155 -18.40 33.53 4.52
C PRO A 155 -17.00 34.11 4.27
N GLY A 156 -16.84 34.81 3.14
CA GLY A 156 -15.58 35.49 2.81
C GLY A 156 -14.46 34.59 2.28
N MET A 157 -14.74 33.33 1.97
CA MET A 157 -13.78 32.40 1.37
C MET A 157 -14.28 31.89 0.02
N GLU A 158 -13.47 32.06 -1.00
CA GLU A 158 -13.71 31.42 -2.29
C GLU A 158 -13.20 29.96 -2.28
N VAL A 159 -13.69 29.17 -3.25
CA VAL A 159 -13.30 27.75 -3.35
C VAL A 159 -11.79 27.60 -3.51
N GLU A 160 -11.19 28.47 -4.28
CA GLU A 160 -9.75 28.51 -4.56
C GLU A 160 -8.94 28.75 -3.29
N ASP A 161 -9.39 29.63 -2.39
CA ASP A 161 -8.72 29.92 -1.12
C ASP A 161 -8.72 28.70 -0.20
N VAL A 162 -9.87 27.99 -0.14
CA VAL A 162 -10.00 26.78 0.66
C VAL A 162 -9.09 25.68 0.12
N LEU A 163 -9.07 25.48 -1.21
CA LEU A 163 -8.20 24.48 -1.84
C LEU A 163 -6.71 24.82 -1.67
N ALA A 164 -6.34 26.10 -1.82
CA ALA A 164 -4.96 26.54 -1.63
C ALA A 164 -4.46 26.28 -0.20
N SER A 165 -5.28 26.55 0.81
CA SER A 165 -4.92 26.33 2.21
C SER A 165 -4.70 24.86 2.60
N THR A 166 -5.12 23.90 1.76
CA THR A 166 -4.99 22.46 2.05
C THR A 166 -3.78 21.81 1.34
N ILE A 167 -3.08 22.55 0.48
CA ILE A 167 -2.01 22.01 -0.38
C ILE A 167 -0.60 22.40 0.11
N GLU A 168 -0.49 23.20 1.14
CA GLU A 168 0.79 23.59 1.75
C GLU A 168 1.51 22.47 2.50
#